data_7afa48e33a6e7f3f93eef0dfdd217693
#
_entry.id   7afa48e33a6e7f3f93eef0dfdd217693
#
_cell.length_a   1.000
_cell.length_b   1.000
_cell.length_c   1.000
_cell.angle_alpha   90.00
_cell.angle_beta   90.00
_cell.angle_gamma   90.00
#
_symmetry.space_group_name_H-M   'P 1'
#
loop_
_entity.id
_entity.type
_entity.pdbx_description
1 polymer ?
#
loop_
_entity_poly.entity_id
_entity_poly.type
_entity_poly.pdbx_seq_one_letter_code
_entity_poly.pdbx_strand_id
1 'polypeptide(L)'
;MYEDSVELLEPYVNRFKIREKDGRSLLNNTSSSLIERVLKSEKQVIISSQTSPKNCKYYNKQQIKWLFCIPKYPCDISELDFGNIRDFDGYSNHCPEIIAPLKASMLGSEILEVHVTLDKSKQFVDNNVSFDFKELKTLVSFIRLSEKFPT
;
A
#
# COMPACT_ATOMS: atom_id res chain seq x y z
N MET A 1 5.03 0.63 13.33
CA MET A 1 6.06 1.67 13.60
C MET A 1 5.81 2.15 15.02
N TYR A 2 6.85 2.50 15.76
CA TYR A 2 6.75 3.10 17.10
C TYR A 2 7.01 4.60 16.98
N GLU A 3 6.52 5.39 17.92
CA GLU A 3 6.63 6.85 17.89
C GLU A 3 8.10 7.33 17.80
N ASP A 4 8.99 6.75 18.60
CA ASP A 4 10.42 7.10 18.60
C ASP A 4 11.15 6.75 17.29
N SER A 5 10.57 5.83 16.49
CA SER A 5 11.11 5.47 15.18
C SER A 5 10.98 6.61 14.17
N VAL A 6 10.04 7.54 14.35
CA VAL A 6 9.82 8.65 13.42
C VAL A 6 11.03 9.58 13.43
N GLU A 7 11.44 10.03 14.62
CA GLU A 7 12.59 10.95 14.79
C GLU A 7 13.90 10.29 14.36
N LEU A 8 14.04 8.99 14.66
CA LEU A 8 15.24 8.23 14.27
C LEU A 8 15.35 8.10 12.72
N LEU A 9 14.24 7.87 12.05
CA LEU A 9 14.23 7.58 10.61
C LEU A 9 14.10 8.83 9.73
N GLU A 10 13.54 9.92 10.25
CA GLU A 10 13.26 11.14 9.49
C GLU A 10 14.47 11.65 8.67
N PRO A 11 15.71 11.68 9.20
CA PRO A 11 16.87 12.13 8.41
C PRO A 11 17.22 11.24 7.22
N TYR A 12 16.78 10.00 7.22
CA TYR A 12 17.20 8.95 6.26
C TYR A 12 16.10 8.58 5.25
N VAL A 13 14.87 9.06 5.42
CA VAL A 13 13.75 8.66 4.57
C VAL A 13 13.12 9.85 3.86
N ASN A 14 12.59 9.61 2.67
CA ASN A 14 11.80 10.59 1.93
C ASN A 14 10.31 10.43 2.17
N ARG A 15 9.88 9.29 2.72
CA ARG A 15 8.47 8.97 2.99
C ARG A 15 8.33 7.97 4.12
N PHE A 16 7.20 8.02 4.82
CA PHE A 16 6.81 7.05 5.83
C PHE A 16 5.69 6.14 5.32
N LYS A 17 5.72 4.85 5.69
CA LYS A 17 4.65 3.91 5.44
C LYS A 17 3.91 3.60 6.73
N ILE A 18 2.60 3.80 6.73
CA ILE A 18 1.70 3.51 7.85
C ILE A 18 0.81 2.33 7.47
N ARG A 19 0.79 1.32 8.33
CA ARG A 19 -0.06 0.14 8.14
C ARG A 19 -1.53 0.50 8.36
N GLU A 20 -2.40 -0.32 7.81
CA GLU A 20 -3.85 -0.15 7.89
C GLU A 20 -4.33 0.08 9.34
N LYS A 21 -3.94 -0.80 10.27
CA LYS A 21 -4.35 -0.69 11.68
C LYS A 21 -3.87 0.58 12.38
N ASP A 22 -2.70 1.09 12.00
CA ASP A 22 -2.12 2.29 12.61
C ASP A 22 -2.72 3.58 12.02
N GLY A 23 -3.26 3.51 10.79
CA GLY A 23 -3.89 4.63 10.08
C GLY A 23 -5.41 4.78 10.29
N ARG A 24 -6.07 3.79 10.88
CA ARG A 24 -7.56 3.78 11.02
C ARG A 24 -8.14 5.01 11.72
N SER A 25 -7.40 5.58 12.68
CA SER A 25 -7.86 6.77 13.39
C SER A 25 -8.16 7.94 12.47
N LEU A 26 -7.43 8.08 11.37
CA LEU A 26 -7.63 9.14 10.40
C LEU A 26 -8.99 9.05 9.70
N LEU A 27 -9.49 7.83 9.45
CA LEU A 27 -10.82 7.63 8.84
C LEU A 27 -11.95 8.18 9.71
N ASN A 28 -11.74 8.20 11.03
CA ASN A 28 -12.66 8.77 12.01
C ASN A 28 -12.36 10.25 12.32
N ASN A 29 -11.55 10.91 11.47
CA ASN A 29 -11.12 12.30 11.63
C ASN A 29 -10.36 12.59 12.94
N THR A 30 -9.77 11.55 13.53
CA THR A 30 -8.88 11.64 14.69
C THR A 30 -7.44 11.32 14.28
N SER A 31 -6.47 11.55 15.14
CA SER A 31 -5.09 11.14 14.91
C SER A 31 -4.50 10.54 16.18
N SER A 32 -3.56 9.63 16.02
CA SER A 32 -2.72 9.13 17.11
C SER A 32 -1.44 9.96 17.19
N SER A 33 -0.76 9.88 18.33
CA SER A 33 0.56 10.54 18.53
C SER A 33 1.57 10.12 17.43
N LEU A 34 1.58 8.87 17.02
CA LEU A 34 2.39 8.38 15.91
C LEU A 34 2.08 9.16 14.61
N ILE A 35 0.79 9.24 14.25
CA ILE A 35 0.37 9.92 13.03
C ILE A 35 0.71 11.42 13.09
N GLU A 36 0.50 12.06 14.23
CA GLU A 36 0.85 13.47 14.42
C GLU A 36 2.35 13.73 14.22
N ARG A 37 3.21 12.88 14.78
CA ARG A 37 4.67 12.98 14.58
C ARG A 37 5.04 12.80 13.10
N VAL A 38 4.49 11.78 12.44
CA VAL A 38 4.75 11.55 11.01
C VAL A 38 4.28 12.73 10.15
N LEU A 39 3.12 13.31 10.46
CA LEU A 39 2.61 14.47 9.70
C LEU A 39 3.43 15.75 9.95
N LYS A 40 4.03 15.92 11.14
CA LYS A 40 4.91 17.04 11.45
C LYS A 40 6.26 16.98 10.73
N SER A 41 6.71 15.80 10.30
CA SER A 41 7.97 15.65 9.56
C SER A 41 7.92 16.25 8.14
N GLU A 42 6.72 16.64 7.67
CA GLU A 42 6.47 17.14 6.32
C GLU A 42 6.85 16.18 5.18
N LYS A 43 7.34 14.98 5.53
CA LYS A 43 7.62 13.92 4.55
C LYS A 43 6.33 13.35 3.98
N GLN A 44 6.40 12.78 2.78
CA GLN A 44 5.27 12.04 2.20
C GLN A 44 4.89 10.85 3.09
N VAL A 45 3.59 10.62 3.24
CA VAL A 45 3.05 9.52 4.07
C VAL A 45 2.19 8.62 3.19
N ILE A 46 2.53 7.35 3.14
CA ILE A 46 1.74 6.31 2.46
C ILE A 46 0.98 5.54 3.52
N ILE A 47 -0.35 5.51 3.41
CA ILE A 47 -1.24 4.87 4.38
C ILE A 47 -2.06 3.79 3.69
N SER A 48 -2.01 2.55 4.19
CA SER A 48 -2.92 1.50 3.73
C SER A 48 -4.26 1.59 4.45
N SER A 49 -5.35 1.34 3.71
CA SER A 49 -6.70 1.28 4.26
C SER A 49 -7.57 0.30 3.48
N GLN A 50 -8.42 -0.45 4.19
CA GLN A 50 -9.45 -1.27 3.56
C GLN A 50 -10.69 -0.42 3.20
N THR A 51 -10.96 0.59 4.01
CA THR A 51 -12.11 1.48 3.82
C THR A 51 -11.72 2.70 3.01
N SER A 52 -12.58 3.13 2.07
CA SER A 52 -12.37 4.34 1.29
C SER A 52 -12.13 5.55 2.20
N PRO A 53 -11.04 6.30 2.00
CA PRO A 53 -10.74 7.50 2.79
C PRO A 53 -11.51 8.75 2.34
N LYS A 54 -12.32 8.66 1.30
CA LYS A 54 -12.97 9.79 0.60
C LYS A 54 -13.72 10.76 1.51
N ASN A 55 -14.30 10.24 2.61
CA ASN A 55 -15.08 11.04 3.55
C ASN A 55 -14.27 11.56 4.75
N CYS A 56 -12.97 11.28 4.83
CA CYS A 56 -12.14 11.79 5.92
C CYS A 56 -11.49 13.14 5.55
N LYS A 57 -11.28 14.00 6.55
CA LYS A 57 -10.65 15.33 6.36
C LYS A 57 -9.21 15.26 5.82
N TYR A 58 -8.58 14.09 5.87
CA TYR A 58 -7.21 13.88 5.43
C TYR A 58 -7.12 13.38 3.97
N TYR A 59 -8.25 13.15 3.30
CA TYR A 59 -8.30 12.57 1.96
C TYR A 59 -7.50 13.38 0.93
N ASN A 60 -7.75 14.69 0.88
CA ASN A 60 -7.12 15.59 -0.09
C ASN A 60 -5.81 16.21 0.42
N LYS A 61 -5.22 15.70 1.50
CA LYS A 61 -3.96 16.22 2.01
C LYS A 61 -2.81 15.76 1.11
N GLN A 62 -2.16 16.68 0.39
CA GLN A 62 -1.08 16.38 -0.57
C GLN A 62 0.07 15.52 0.00
N GLN A 63 0.32 15.66 1.30
CA GLN A 63 1.31 14.88 2.01
C GLN A 63 0.96 13.39 2.09
N ILE A 64 -0.35 13.02 2.00
CA ILE A 64 -0.84 11.65 2.23
C ILE A 64 -1.19 11.00 0.90
N LYS A 65 -0.72 9.76 0.73
CA LYS A 65 -1.12 8.84 -0.32
C LYS A 65 -1.81 7.63 0.30
N TRP A 66 -2.99 7.30 -0.21
CA TRP A 66 -3.80 6.19 0.28
C TRP A 66 -3.66 4.97 -0.62
N LEU A 67 -3.38 3.81 -0.01
CA LEU A 67 -3.38 2.53 -0.71
C LEU A 67 -4.53 1.66 -0.22
N PHE A 68 -5.33 1.16 -1.14
CA PHE A 68 -6.28 0.11 -0.84
C PHE A 68 -5.55 -1.15 -0.38
N CYS A 69 -6.02 -1.83 0.65
CA CYS A 69 -5.52 -3.13 1.06
C CYS A 69 -6.61 -3.94 1.75
N ILE A 70 -6.49 -5.27 1.71
CA ILE A 70 -7.17 -6.16 2.63
C ILE A 70 -6.14 -6.62 3.65
N PRO A 71 -6.30 -6.30 4.95
CA PRO A 71 -5.29 -6.56 5.98
C PRO A 71 -5.32 -8.03 6.46
N LYS A 72 -5.27 -8.96 5.51
CA LYS A 72 -5.25 -10.42 5.71
C LYS A 72 -4.09 -11.02 4.93
N TYR A 73 -3.34 -11.96 5.52
CA TYR A 73 -2.13 -12.56 4.97
C TYR A 73 -2.20 -14.10 5.00
N PRO A 74 -2.40 -14.80 3.89
CA PRO A 74 -2.74 -14.25 2.57
C PRO A 74 -4.20 -13.78 2.49
N CYS A 75 -4.46 -12.86 1.55
CA CYS A 75 -5.78 -12.51 1.10
C CYS A 75 -6.12 -13.38 -0.13
N ASP A 76 -7.31 -13.99 -0.14
CA ASP A 76 -7.79 -14.72 -1.31
C ASP A 76 -8.22 -13.75 -2.41
N ILE A 77 -7.98 -14.12 -3.68
CA ILE A 77 -8.32 -13.27 -4.82
C ILE A 77 -9.83 -12.97 -4.90
N SER A 78 -10.68 -13.88 -4.43
CA SER A 78 -12.14 -13.71 -4.39
C SER A 78 -12.60 -12.67 -3.36
N GLU A 79 -11.73 -12.32 -2.40
CA GLU A 79 -12.01 -11.30 -1.39
C GLU A 79 -11.68 -9.87 -1.89
N LEU A 80 -11.01 -9.75 -3.07
CA LEU A 80 -10.58 -8.48 -3.62
C LEU A 80 -11.72 -7.78 -4.37
N ASP A 81 -12.36 -6.82 -3.72
CA ASP A 81 -13.29 -5.90 -4.36
C ASP A 81 -12.59 -4.57 -4.69
N PHE A 82 -12.33 -4.33 -5.96
CA PHE A 82 -11.75 -3.09 -6.47
C PHE A 82 -12.81 -2.03 -6.84
N GLY A 83 -14.07 -2.17 -6.44
CA GLY A 83 -15.14 -1.23 -6.79
C GLY A 83 -14.82 0.23 -6.41
N ASN A 84 -14.13 0.42 -5.30
CA ASN A 84 -13.72 1.74 -4.79
C ASN A 84 -12.23 2.06 -5.00
N ILE A 85 -11.51 1.35 -5.86
CA ILE A 85 -10.05 1.52 -6.02
C ILE A 85 -9.68 2.95 -6.43
N ARG A 86 -10.57 3.65 -7.15
CA ARG A 86 -10.36 5.04 -7.59
C ARG A 86 -10.43 6.08 -6.45
N ASP A 87 -10.85 5.68 -5.26
CA ASP A 87 -10.76 6.51 -4.07
C ASP A 87 -9.36 6.45 -3.43
N PHE A 88 -8.44 5.71 -4.02
CA PHE A 88 -7.08 5.49 -3.54
C PHE A 88 -6.05 5.88 -4.60
N ASP A 89 -4.85 6.27 -4.15
CA ASP A 89 -3.70 6.51 -5.03
C ASP A 89 -3.06 5.19 -5.50
N GLY A 90 -3.38 4.08 -4.85
CA GLY A 90 -2.80 2.79 -5.22
C GLY A 90 -3.29 1.59 -4.41
N TYR A 91 -2.53 0.51 -4.51
CA TYR A 91 -2.87 -0.78 -3.91
C TYR A 91 -1.68 -1.39 -3.14
N SER A 92 -1.93 -1.87 -1.93
CA SER A 92 -1.00 -2.63 -1.10
C SER A 92 -1.42 -4.11 -1.12
N ASN A 93 -0.62 -4.94 -1.77
CA ASN A 93 -0.96 -6.32 -2.11
C ASN A 93 -0.63 -7.31 -1.01
N HIS A 94 -1.62 -8.12 -0.63
CA HIS A 94 -1.48 -9.26 0.26
C HIS A 94 -2.02 -10.56 -0.38
N CYS A 95 -2.24 -10.54 -1.69
CA CYS A 95 -2.68 -11.68 -2.49
C CYS A 95 -1.46 -12.32 -3.16
N PRO A 96 -1.30 -13.65 -3.13
CA PRO A 96 -0.15 -14.33 -3.72
C PRO A 96 -0.14 -14.32 -5.26
N GLU A 97 -1.28 -13.98 -5.90
CA GLU A 97 -1.41 -13.99 -7.36
C GLU A 97 -1.02 -12.64 -7.97
N ILE A 98 -0.12 -12.66 -8.95
CA ILE A 98 0.36 -11.45 -9.66
C ILE A 98 -0.75 -10.70 -10.41
N ILE A 99 -1.86 -11.37 -10.70
CA ILE A 99 -3.01 -10.76 -11.37
C ILE A 99 -3.69 -9.68 -10.51
N ALA A 100 -3.59 -9.76 -9.18
CA ALA A 100 -4.21 -8.80 -8.28
C ALA A 100 -3.58 -7.39 -8.40
N PRO A 101 -2.27 -7.20 -8.22
CA PRO A 101 -1.65 -5.90 -8.42
C PRO A 101 -1.66 -5.46 -9.90
N LEU A 102 -1.65 -6.39 -10.87
CA LEU A 102 -1.82 -6.05 -12.27
C LEU A 102 -3.20 -5.43 -12.53
N LYS A 103 -4.27 -6.05 -12.01
CA LYS A 103 -5.63 -5.52 -12.12
C LYS A 103 -5.75 -4.14 -11.46
N ALA A 104 -5.17 -3.95 -10.27
CA ALA A 104 -5.16 -2.64 -9.61
C ALA A 104 -4.49 -1.57 -10.48
N SER A 105 -3.35 -1.88 -11.10
CA SER A 105 -2.67 -0.97 -12.04
C SER A 105 -3.56 -0.61 -13.23
N MET A 106 -4.19 -1.62 -13.86
CA MET A 106 -5.10 -1.39 -15.00
C MET A 106 -6.34 -0.57 -14.63
N LEU A 107 -6.73 -0.55 -13.37
CA LEU A 107 -7.82 0.28 -12.84
C LEU A 107 -7.38 1.69 -12.44
N GLY A 108 -6.09 2.03 -12.62
CA GLY A 108 -5.56 3.37 -12.41
C GLY A 108 -4.76 3.57 -11.13
N SER A 109 -4.39 2.49 -10.42
CA SER A 109 -3.48 2.61 -9.26
C SER A 109 -2.09 3.09 -9.71
N GLU A 110 -1.65 4.24 -9.21
CA GLU A 110 -0.33 4.82 -9.50
C GLU A 110 0.78 4.22 -8.63
N ILE A 111 0.42 3.72 -7.45
CA ILE A 111 1.35 3.16 -6.47
C ILE A 111 0.98 1.72 -6.19
N LEU A 112 1.93 0.82 -6.38
CA LEU A 112 1.79 -0.59 -5.99
C LEU A 112 2.82 -0.95 -4.94
N GLU A 113 2.37 -1.47 -3.81
CA GLU A 113 3.20 -2.04 -2.76
C GLU A 113 3.04 -3.56 -2.79
N VAL A 114 4.15 -4.28 -2.86
CA VAL A 114 4.17 -5.74 -2.90
C VAL A 114 5.24 -6.29 -1.97
N HIS A 115 4.99 -7.45 -1.39
CA HIS A 115 6.00 -8.21 -0.67
C HIS A 115 6.88 -8.97 -1.65
N VAL A 116 8.18 -9.01 -1.37
CA VAL A 116 9.16 -9.74 -2.19
C VAL A 116 10.02 -10.65 -1.34
N THR A 117 10.44 -11.77 -1.91
CA THR A 117 11.31 -12.75 -1.25
C THR A 117 12.42 -13.20 -2.17
N LEU A 118 13.55 -13.53 -1.59
CA LEU A 118 14.67 -14.17 -2.31
C LEU A 118 14.43 -15.66 -2.56
N ASP A 119 13.66 -16.29 -1.68
CA ASP A 119 13.47 -17.74 -1.71
C ASP A 119 12.13 -18.13 -1.08
N LYS A 120 11.19 -18.57 -1.92
CA LYS A 120 9.85 -19.02 -1.49
C LYS A 120 9.87 -20.31 -0.67
N SER A 121 10.97 -21.09 -0.72
CA SER A 121 11.09 -22.32 0.07
C SER A 121 11.45 -22.07 1.54
N LYS A 122 11.87 -20.84 1.88
CA LYS A 122 12.21 -20.45 3.24
C LYS A 122 10.97 -20.02 4.03
N GLN A 123 11.05 -20.21 5.35
CA GLN A 123 9.98 -19.75 6.26
C GLN A 123 10.25 -18.31 6.72
N PHE A 124 10.22 -17.35 5.78
CA PHE A 124 10.25 -15.93 6.14
C PHE A 124 8.86 -15.43 6.48
N VAL A 125 8.80 -14.39 7.30
CA VAL A 125 7.56 -13.67 7.59
C VAL A 125 6.98 -13.15 6.25
N ASP A 126 5.67 -13.27 6.08
CA ASP A 126 4.92 -12.85 4.89
C ASP A 126 5.33 -13.53 3.57
N ASN A 127 6.10 -14.64 3.63
CA ASN A 127 6.56 -15.35 2.43
C ASN A 127 5.41 -15.90 1.58
N ASN A 128 4.26 -16.19 2.21
CA ASN A 128 3.06 -16.69 1.54
C ASN A 128 2.42 -15.68 0.59
N VAL A 129 2.70 -14.38 0.76
CA VAL A 129 2.18 -13.30 -0.08
C VAL A 129 3.29 -12.61 -0.89
N SER A 130 4.53 -13.07 -0.73
CA SER A 130 5.69 -12.48 -1.37
C SER A 130 5.88 -13.02 -2.79
N PHE A 131 6.25 -12.13 -3.70
CA PHE A 131 6.70 -12.50 -5.03
C PHE A 131 8.21 -12.79 -5.03
N ASP A 132 8.63 -13.81 -5.76
CA ASP A 132 10.03 -13.97 -6.10
C ASP A 132 10.44 -13.00 -7.22
N PHE A 133 11.72 -12.94 -7.55
CA PHE A 133 12.21 -12.03 -8.60
C PHE A 133 11.65 -12.35 -9.99
N LYS A 134 11.32 -13.60 -10.29
CA LYS A 134 10.74 -13.98 -11.58
C LYS A 134 9.30 -13.49 -11.69
N GLU A 135 8.53 -13.69 -10.63
CA GLU A 135 7.14 -13.21 -10.54
C GLU A 135 7.09 -11.68 -10.56
N LEU A 136 7.96 -11.01 -9.79
CA LEU A 136 8.06 -9.55 -9.78
C LEU A 136 8.41 -9.00 -11.17
N LYS A 137 9.40 -9.60 -11.85
CA LYS A 137 9.78 -9.22 -13.21
C LYS A 137 8.61 -9.39 -14.18
N THR A 138 7.86 -10.48 -14.04
CA THR A 138 6.68 -10.75 -14.88
C THR A 138 5.61 -9.70 -14.65
N LEU A 139 5.28 -9.39 -13.37
CA LEU A 139 4.32 -8.36 -13.01
C LEU A 139 4.71 -7.00 -13.61
N VAL A 140 5.95 -6.56 -13.39
CA VAL A 140 6.45 -5.27 -13.92
C VAL A 140 6.36 -5.24 -15.45
N SER A 141 6.71 -6.35 -16.13
CA SER A 141 6.63 -6.43 -17.58
C SER A 141 5.19 -6.30 -18.09
N PHE A 142 4.22 -6.92 -17.42
CA PHE A 142 2.81 -6.81 -17.80
C PHE A 142 2.25 -5.42 -17.53
N ILE A 143 2.62 -4.78 -16.43
CA ILE A 143 2.24 -3.39 -16.15
C ILE A 143 2.76 -2.48 -17.27
N ARG A 144 4.05 -2.57 -17.62
CA ARG A 144 4.65 -1.78 -18.70
C ARG A 144 4.02 -2.04 -20.07
N LEU A 145 3.54 -3.25 -20.30
CA LEU A 145 2.79 -3.57 -21.51
C LEU A 145 1.38 -2.96 -21.49
N SER A 146 0.70 -3.03 -20.33
CA SER A 146 -0.64 -2.46 -20.20
C SER A 146 -0.67 -0.92 -20.36
N GLU A 147 0.40 -0.23 -19.96
CA GLU A 147 0.55 1.23 -20.15
C GLU A 147 0.59 1.65 -21.65
N LYS A 148 0.80 0.70 -22.57
CA LYS A 148 0.83 0.96 -24.02
C LYS A 148 -0.54 0.88 -24.68
N PHE A 149 -1.57 0.42 -23.98
CA PHE A 149 -2.92 0.45 -24.54
C PHE A 149 -3.38 1.92 -24.65
N PRO A 150 -3.96 2.30 -25.79
CA PRO A 150 -4.56 3.62 -25.92
C PRO A 150 -5.70 3.75 -24.88
N THR A 151 -5.73 4.85 -24.14
CA THR A 151 -6.79 5.23 -23.20
C THR A 151 -7.97 5.84 -23.93
#